data_afb04d9df717acea1420d358cd73b0e3
#
_entry.id   afb04d9df717acea1420d358cd73b0e3
#
_cell.length_a   1.000
_cell.length_b   1.000
_cell.length_c   1.000
_cell.angle_alpha   90.00
_cell.angle_beta   90.00
_cell.angle_gamma   90.00
#
_symmetry.space_group_name_H-M   'P 1'
#
loop_
_entity.id
_entity.type
_entity.pdbx_description
1 polymer ?
#
loop_
_entity_poly.entity_id
_entity_poly.type
_entity_poly.pdbx_seq_one_letter_code
_entity_poly.pdbx_strand_id
1 'polypeptide(L)'
;MRGNKAFGTRTLIVYFSLEGDTDYAARRIAGTAGADLLRLVPKKAYADKGFAKFFWGGKSAVMAERPALEPYEADLASYERIVFGFPVWASRFTPPLRTFIAEQGNGLKGKRIAAFACQSGGGAPKALAQLKEFLGIDAFEAEAVFIDPMTKRSDATDAAIDAFARTLEEKG
;
A
#
# COMPACT_ATOMS: atom_id res chain seq x y z
N MET A 1 -11.64 -24.23 -11.16
CA MET A 1 -12.54 -23.35 -11.94
C MET A 1 -12.41 -21.92 -11.40
N ARG A 2 -11.77 -21.06 -12.14
CA ARG A 2 -11.83 -19.62 -11.86
C ARG A 2 -13.22 -19.16 -12.29
N GLY A 3 -14.09 -18.87 -11.32
CA GLY A 3 -15.40 -18.31 -11.61
C GLY A 3 -15.25 -17.05 -12.43
N ASN A 4 -15.91 -17.01 -13.53
CA ASN A 4 -16.03 -15.86 -14.42
C ASN A 4 -16.68 -14.70 -13.63
N LYS A 5 -15.88 -13.90 -12.90
CA LYS A 5 -16.30 -12.57 -12.47
C LYS A 5 -16.22 -11.67 -13.70
N ALA A 6 -17.21 -11.80 -14.57
CA ALA A 6 -17.41 -10.89 -15.65
C ALA A 6 -17.67 -9.47 -15.08
N PHE A 7 -16.90 -8.51 -15.57
CA PHE A 7 -17.15 -7.07 -15.47
C PHE A 7 -16.89 -6.34 -14.14
N GLY A 8 -15.95 -6.83 -13.30
CA GLY A 8 -15.42 -6.00 -12.21
C GLY A 8 -14.06 -5.40 -12.59
N THR A 9 -13.77 -4.19 -12.11
CA THR A 9 -12.46 -3.56 -12.27
C THR A 9 -11.35 -4.44 -11.71
N ARG A 10 -10.40 -4.88 -12.55
CA ARG A 10 -9.26 -5.67 -12.07
C ARG A 10 -8.33 -4.76 -11.24
N THR A 11 -8.13 -5.14 -10.01
CA THR A 11 -7.37 -4.38 -9.02
C THR A 11 -6.13 -5.15 -8.56
N LEU A 12 -4.98 -4.48 -8.55
CA LEU A 12 -3.75 -4.96 -7.95
C LEU A 12 -3.43 -4.13 -6.70
N ILE A 13 -3.18 -4.79 -5.59
CA ILE A 13 -2.69 -4.16 -4.37
C ILE A 13 -1.16 -4.33 -4.32
N VAL A 14 -0.44 -3.22 -4.43
CA VAL A 14 1.02 -3.16 -4.32
C VAL A 14 1.38 -2.61 -2.95
N TYR A 15 2.08 -3.39 -2.13
CA TYR A 15 2.32 -3.00 -0.75
C TYR A 15 3.68 -3.46 -0.22
N PHE A 16 4.12 -2.76 0.81
CA PHE A 16 5.24 -3.16 1.65
C PHE A 16 4.76 -3.34 3.09
N SER A 17 5.26 -4.34 3.77
CA SER A 17 4.97 -4.60 5.18
C SER A 17 6.22 -5.04 5.91
N LEU A 18 6.51 -4.41 7.04
CA LEU A 18 7.65 -4.79 7.88
C LEU A 18 7.23 -5.75 9.01
N GLU A 19 6.26 -5.35 9.81
CA GLU A 19 5.85 -6.07 11.03
C GLU A 19 4.59 -6.92 10.85
N GLY A 20 3.88 -6.74 9.74
CA GLY A 20 2.69 -7.51 9.40
C GLY A 20 1.39 -6.73 9.37
N ASP A 21 1.31 -5.53 9.91
CA ASP A 21 0.09 -4.73 9.92
C ASP A 21 -0.42 -4.42 8.51
N THR A 22 0.48 -3.99 7.63
CA THR A 22 0.12 -3.68 6.24
C THR A 22 -0.22 -4.95 5.46
N ASP A 23 0.51 -6.05 5.68
CA ASP A 23 0.21 -7.35 5.05
C ASP A 23 -1.19 -7.85 5.47
N TYR A 24 -1.51 -7.73 6.75
CA TYR A 24 -2.84 -8.10 7.26
C TYR A 24 -3.96 -7.30 6.56
N ALA A 25 -3.81 -5.98 6.51
CA ALA A 25 -4.79 -5.12 5.85
C ALA A 25 -4.90 -5.42 4.34
N ALA A 26 -3.77 -5.58 3.65
CA ALA A 26 -3.74 -5.89 2.23
C ALA A 26 -4.46 -7.20 1.90
N ARG A 27 -4.20 -8.25 2.67
CA ARG A 27 -4.86 -9.56 2.48
C ARG A 27 -6.35 -9.49 2.73
N ARG A 28 -6.78 -8.76 3.76
CA ARG A 28 -8.19 -8.59 4.05
C ARG A 28 -8.91 -7.80 2.96
N ILE A 29 -8.32 -6.72 2.49
CA ILE A 29 -8.86 -5.96 1.35
C ILE A 29 -8.96 -6.83 0.10
N ALA A 30 -7.91 -7.57 -0.22
CA ALA A 30 -7.89 -8.46 -1.38
C ALA A 30 -8.98 -9.54 -1.31
N GLY A 31 -9.18 -10.14 -0.14
CA GLY A 31 -10.21 -11.15 0.07
C GLY A 31 -11.63 -10.61 -0.13
N THR A 32 -11.89 -9.38 0.31
CA THR A 32 -13.20 -8.74 0.17
C THR A 32 -13.40 -8.20 -1.26
N ALA A 33 -12.44 -7.45 -1.79
CA ALA A 33 -12.58 -6.79 -3.09
C ALA A 33 -12.22 -7.69 -4.30
N GLY A 34 -11.72 -8.89 -4.07
CA GLY A 34 -11.29 -9.78 -5.15
C GLY A 34 -10.06 -9.26 -5.90
N ALA A 35 -9.16 -8.57 -5.21
CA ALA A 35 -7.95 -8.01 -5.78
C ALA A 35 -6.78 -8.99 -5.73
N ASP A 36 -5.83 -8.81 -6.64
CA ASP A 36 -4.54 -9.50 -6.61
C ASP A 36 -3.55 -8.75 -5.71
N LEU A 37 -2.56 -9.45 -5.18
CA LEU A 37 -1.55 -8.92 -4.27
C LEU A 37 -0.17 -8.95 -4.89
N LEU A 38 0.58 -7.85 -4.73
CA LEU A 38 2.01 -7.79 -4.98
C LEU A 38 2.71 -7.20 -3.76
N ARG A 39 3.38 -8.04 -3.00
CA ARG A 39 4.21 -7.62 -1.88
C ARG A 39 5.60 -7.25 -2.38
N LEU A 40 6.04 -6.04 -2.08
CA LEU A 40 7.39 -5.59 -2.38
C LEU A 40 8.35 -6.05 -1.29
N VAL A 41 9.46 -6.64 -1.70
CA VAL A 41 10.49 -7.14 -0.77
C VAL A 41 11.83 -6.50 -1.12
N PRO A 42 12.38 -5.65 -0.23
CA PRO A 42 13.72 -5.09 -0.44
C PRO A 42 14.78 -6.21 -0.40
N LYS A 43 15.77 -6.13 -1.28
CA LYS A 43 16.91 -7.06 -1.25
C LYS A 43 17.67 -7.00 0.06
N LYS A 44 17.78 -5.81 0.65
CA LYS A 44 18.36 -5.59 1.96
C LYS A 44 17.22 -5.38 2.97
N ALA A 45 17.06 -6.33 3.89
CA ALA A 45 16.01 -6.25 4.90
C ALA A 45 16.18 -5.05 5.83
N TYR A 46 15.06 -4.44 6.22
CA TYR A 46 15.01 -3.45 7.29
C TYR A 46 14.99 -4.14 8.64
N ALA A 47 15.53 -3.46 9.67
CA ALA A 47 15.43 -3.94 11.04
C ALA A 47 13.95 -3.82 11.51
N ASP A 48 13.40 -4.91 12.01
CA ASP A 48 12.01 -5.01 12.48
C ASP A 48 11.86 -4.78 13.98
N LYS A 49 12.98 -4.61 14.72
CA LYS A 49 12.98 -4.47 16.16
C LYS A 49 12.98 -3.02 16.63
N GLY A 50 11.85 -2.62 17.20
CA GLY A 50 11.59 -1.45 18.06
C GLY A 50 12.35 -0.18 17.70
N PHE A 51 13.41 0.08 18.45
CA PHE A 51 14.18 1.30 18.37
C PHE A 51 14.84 1.55 17.00
N ALA A 52 15.38 0.51 16.38
CA ALA A 52 16.06 0.63 15.09
C ALA A 52 15.09 1.09 13.99
N LYS A 53 13.84 0.61 14.03
CA LYS A 53 12.78 1.02 13.11
C LYS A 53 12.49 2.52 13.21
N PHE A 54 12.32 3.05 14.42
CA PHE A 54 12.08 4.49 14.63
C PHE A 54 13.26 5.34 14.21
N PHE A 55 14.48 4.87 14.49
CA PHE A 55 15.70 5.57 14.11
C PHE A 55 15.83 5.68 12.58
N TRP A 56 15.59 4.59 11.85
CA TRP A 56 15.62 4.58 10.40
C TRP A 56 14.49 5.42 9.80
N GLY A 57 13.27 5.30 10.33
CA GLY A 57 12.14 6.10 9.90
C GLY A 57 12.30 7.60 10.12
N GLY A 58 13.14 8.02 11.05
CA GLY A 58 13.43 9.43 11.33
C GLY A 58 14.39 10.10 10.35
N LYS A 59 15.13 9.36 9.53
CA LYS A 59 16.12 9.92 8.61
C LYS A 59 15.54 10.22 7.24
N SER A 60 15.40 11.51 6.92
CA SER A 60 14.90 11.98 5.62
C SER A 60 15.64 11.40 4.42
N ALA A 61 16.95 11.21 4.53
CA ALA A 61 17.77 10.62 3.47
C ALA A 61 17.36 9.19 3.16
N VAL A 62 17.15 8.37 4.19
CA VAL A 62 16.69 6.97 4.05
C VAL A 62 15.32 6.91 3.41
N MET A 63 14.41 7.78 3.81
CA MET A 63 13.04 7.82 3.29
C MET A 63 12.94 8.24 1.82
N ALA A 64 13.96 8.95 1.31
CA ALA A 64 14.04 9.32 -0.10
C ALA A 64 14.77 8.28 -0.96
N GLU A 65 15.31 7.24 -0.36
CA GLU A 65 16.02 6.18 -1.07
C GLU A 65 15.10 5.33 -1.94
N ARG A 66 15.71 4.74 -2.94
CA ARG A 66 15.09 3.76 -3.83
C ARG A 66 15.82 2.43 -3.65
N PRO A 67 15.49 1.65 -2.61
CA PRO A 67 16.16 0.38 -2.38
C PRO A 67 15.91 -0.58 -3.51
N ALA A 68 16.90 -1.41 -3.84
CA ALA A 68 16.70 -2.51 -4.77
C ALA A 68 15.69 -3.51 -4.19
N LEU A 69 14.76 -3.94 -5.03
CA LEU A 69 13.73 -4.93 -4.67
C LEU A 69 14.13 -6.31 -5.16
N GLU A 70 13.68 -7.33 -4.44
CA GLU A 70 13.68 -8.68 -4.99
C GLU A 70 12.86 -8.71 -6.28
N PRO A 71 13.20 -9.59 -7.24
CA PRO A 71 12.46 -9.69 -8.48
C PRO A 71 10.97 -9.87 -8.25
N TYR A 72 10.17 -9.14 -9.01
CA TYR A 72 8.72 -9.25 -8.98
C TYR A 72 8.16 -9.19 -10.41
N GLU A 73 7.01 -9.77 -10.60
CA GLU A 73 6.28 -9.69 -11.86
C GLU A 73 5.05 -8.78 -11.67
N ALA A 74 4.92 -7.79 -12.55
CA ALA A 74 3.80 -6.87 -12.53
C ALA A 74 3.36 -6.55 -13.97
N ASP A 75 2.34 -7.28 -14.44
CA ASP A 75 1.67 -6.95 -15.68
C ASP A 75 0.59 -5.89 -15.41
N LEU A 76 1.03 -4.63 -15.30
CA LEU A 76 0.13 -3.52 -14.99
C LEU A 76 -0.93 -3.28 -16.07
N ALA A 77 -0.67 -3.68 -17.31
CA ALA A 77 -1.65 -3.57 -18.38
C ALA A 77 -2.93 -4.38 -18.11
N SER A 78 -2.81 -5.43 -17.30
CA SER A 78 -3.95 -6.28 -16.91
C SER A 78 -4.84 -5.66 -15.82
N TYR A 79 -4.45 -4.53 -15.24
CA TYR A 79 -5.15 -3.91 -14.12
C TYR A 79 -5.62 -2.50 -14.46
N GLU A 80 -6.84 -2.18 -14.08
CA GLU A 80 -7.41 -0.84 -14.23
C GLU A 80 -7.16 0.02 -12.98
N ARG A 81 -7.03 -0.63 -11.82
CA ARG A 81 -6.82 0.02 -10.53
C ARG A 81 -5.58 -0.53 -9.84
N ILE A 82 -4.79 0.37 -9.27
CA ILE A 82 -3.67 0.04 -8.38
C ILE A 82 -3.97 0.63 -7.00
N VAL A 83 -3.85 -0.20 -5.97
CA VAL A 83 -3.96 0.22 -4.58
C VAL A 83 -2.58 0.13 -3.95
N PHE A 84 -2.08 1.23 -3.40
CA PHE A 84 -0.82 1.23 -2.65
C PHE A 84 -1.07 1.09 -1.16
N GLY A 85 -0.33 0.19 -0.50
CA GLY A 85 -0.39 -0.03 0.94
C GLY A 85 0.99 0.08 1.58
N PHE A 86 1.10 0.78 2.72
CA PHE A 86 2.38 1.00 3.38
C PHE A 86 2.23 1.30 4.86
N PRO A 87 3.26 0.97 5.68
CA PRO A 87 3.37 1.50 7.03
C PRO A 87 3.87 2.95 6.98
N VAL A 88 3.38 3.79 7.89
CA VAL A 88 3.84 5.19 7.99
C VAL A 88 5.14 5.23 8.77
N TRP A 89 6.19 5.73 8.14
CA TRP A 89 7.49 5.98 8.76
C TRP A 89 7.83 7.46 8.72
N ALA A 90 8.00 8.08 9.89
CA ALA A 90 8.32 9.50 10.00
C ALA A 90 7.39 10.39 9.15
N SER A 91 6.10 10.14 9.19
CA SER A 91 5.09 10.84 8.39
C SER A 91 5.29 10.73 6.86
N ARG A 92 5.90 9.64 6.40
CA ARG A 92 6.21 9.39 4.99
C ARG A 92 5.77 7.99 4.55
N PHE A 93 5.53 7.83 3.27
CA PHE A 93 5.38 6.49 2.69
C PHE A 93 6.76 5.80 2.57
N THR A 94 6.77 4.50 2.53
CA THR A 94 8.00 3.71 2.64
C THR A 94 8.80 3.62 1.35
N PRO A 95 10.14 3.55 1.44
CA PRO A 95 11.05 3.54 0.28
C PRO A 95 10.79 2.45 -0.77
N PRO A 96 10.36 1.22 -0.44
CA PRO A 96 10.04 0.21 -1.46
C PRO A 96 8.97 0.66 -2.47
N LEU A 97 7.96 1.42 -2.04
CA LEU A 97 6.97 1.98 -2.95
C LEU A 97 7.60 3.00 -3.89
N ARG A 98 8.55 3.78 -3.40
CA ARG A 98 9.28 4.76 -4.22
C ARG A 98 10.02 4.07 -5.36
N THR A 99 10.68 2.96 -5.07
CA THR A 99 11.36 2.14 -6.08
C THR A 99 10.38 1.62 -7.13
N PHE A 100 9.29 1.00 -6.68
CA PHE A 100 8.27 0.45 -7.58
C PHE A 100 7.68 1.53 -8.49
N ILE A 101 7.28 2.67 -7.94
CA ILE A 101 6.69 3.77 -8.70
C ILE A 101 7.70 4.34 -9.71
N ALA A 102 8.97 4.45 -9.33
CA ALA A 102 10.02 4.91 -10.24
C ALA A 102 10.25 3.93 -11.40
N GLU A 103 10.21 2.62 -11.12
CA GLU A 103 10.39 1.59 -12.14
C GLU A 103 9.17 1.45 -13.06
N GLN A 104 7.97 1.61 -12.52
CA GLN A 104 6.70 1.31 -13.21
C GLN A 104 5.91 2.55 -13.64
N GLY A 105 6.49 3.74 -13.51
CA GLY A 105 5.78 5.01 -13.70
C GLY A 105 4.94 5.11 -14.96
N ASN A 106 5.43 4.64 -16.10
CA ASN A 106 4.67 4.65 -17.36
C ASN A 106 3.45 3.71 -17.31
N GLY A 107 3.57 2.57 -16.65
CA GLY A 107 2.46 1.63 -16.47
C GLY A 107 1.38 2.10 -15.52
N LEU A 108 1.66 3.13 -14.71
CA LEU A 108 0.69 3.71 -13.77
C LEU A 108 -0.16 4.82 -14.37
N LYS A 109 0.25 5.38 -15.51
CA LYS A 109 -0.48 6.49 -16.17
C LYS A 109 -1.88 6.07 -16.59
N GLY A 110 -2.85 6.92 -16.27
CA GLY A 110 -4.25 6.72 -16.63
C GLY A 110 -4.97 5.66 -15.78
N LYS A 111 -4.31 5.07 -14.79
CA LYS A 111 -4.95 4.10 -13.89
C LYS A 111 -5.65 4.79 -12.74
N ARG A 112 -6.67 4.13 -12.22
CA ARG A 112 -7.34 4.50 -10.98
C ARG A 112 -6.42 4.14 -9.82
N ILE A 113 -6.11 5.11 -8.95
CA ILE A 113 -5.18 4.92 -7.84
C ILE A 113 -5.90 5.12 -6.52
N ALA A 114 -5.81 4.13 -5.65
CA ALA A 114 -6.24 4.20 -4.26
C ALA A 114 -5.05 3.93 -3.34
N ALA A 115 -5.16 4.26 -2.08
CA ALA A 115 -4.09 4.01 -1.11
C ALA A 115 -4.63 3.77 0.30
N PHE A 116 -3.89 2.99 1.08
CA PHE A 116 -4.10 2.88 2.52
C PHE A 116 -2.77 2.92 3.26
N ALA A 117 -2.80 3.54 4.43
CA ALA A 117 -1.65 3.67 5.30
C ALA A 117 -1.93 3.01 6.65
N CYS A 118 -0.96 2.29 7.19
CA CYS A 118 -1.01 1.72 8.53
C CYS A 118 -0.07 2.51 9.44
N GLN A 119 -0.59 2.99 10.57
CA GLN A 119 0.18 3.77 11.53
C GLN A 119 -0.03 3.29 12.96
N SER A 120 0.94 3.54 13.83
CA SER A 120 0.79 3.35 15.28
C SER A 120 0.46 4.65 15.98
N GLY A 121 1.19 5.72 15.69
CA GLY A 121 1.05 7.01 16.34
C GLY A 121 0.34 8.06 15.50
N GLY A 122 0.85 8.35 14.32
CA GLY A 122 0.32 9.39 13.47
C GLY A 122 1.15 9.59 12.20
N GLY A 123 0.81 10.63 11.44
CA GLY A 123 1.55 11.02 10.25
C GLY A 123 0.98 10.48 8.92
N ALA A 124 -0.05 9.64 8.95
CA ALA A 124 -0.65 9.09 7.74
C ALA A 124 -1.18 10.14 6.76
N PRO A 125 -1.88 11.21 7.17
CA PRO A 125 -2.32 12.23 6.23
C PRO A 125 -1.17 12.87 5.46
N LYS A 126 -0.06 13.16 6.11
CA LYS A 126 1.12 13.72 5.48
C LYS A 126 1.80 12.71 4.55
N ALA A 127 1.89 11.45 4.95
CA ALA A 127 2.44 10.37 4.14
C ALA A 127 1.62 10.15 2.87
N LEU A 128 0.30 10.12 2.97
CA LEU A 128 -0.61 10.01 1.82
C LEU A 128 -0.49 11.21 0.87
N ALA A 129 -0.38 12.42 1.41
CA ALA A 129 -0.17 13.62 0.60
C ALA A 129 1.14 13.56 -0.18
N GLN A 130 2.23 13.09 0.44
CA GLN A 130 3.52 12.91 -0.23
C GLN A 130 3.48 11.82 -1.30
N LEU A 131 2.78 10.73 -1.06
CA LEU A 131 2.61 9.68 -2.06
C LEU A 131 1.85 10.21 -3.28
N LYS A 132 0.81 10.98 -3.06
CA LYS A 132 0.02 11.63 -4.10
C LYS A 132 0.86 12.56 -4.96
N GLU A 133 1.68 13.40 -4.32
CA GLU A 133 2.63 14.28 -4.99
C GLU A 133 3.65 13.50 -5.80
N PHE A 134 4.22 12.45 -5.23
CA PHE A 134 5.21 11.61 -5.90
C PHE A 134 4.62 10.87 -7.12
N LEU A 135 3.36 10.47 -7.06
CA LEU A 135 2.63 9.88 -8.18
C LEU A 135 2.22 10.91 -9.24
N GLY A 136 2.23 12.20 -8.91
CA GLY A 136 1.78 13.26 -9.80
C GLY A 136 0.28 13.26 -10.05
N ILE A 137 -0.51 12.87 -9.04
CA ILE A 137 -1.98 12.82 -9.12
C ILE A 137 -2.62 13.82 -8.16
N ASP A 138 -3.79 14.32 -8.50
CA ASP A 138 -4.51 15.31 -7.69
C ASP A 138 -5.26 14.67 -6.50
N ALA A 139 -5.78 13.46 -6.70
CA ALA A 139 -6.55 12.76 -5.68
C ALA A 139 -6.45 11.24 -5.84
N PHE A 140 -6.54 10.53 -4.72
CA PHE A 140 -6.84 9.10 -4.74
C PHE A 140 -8.33 8.88 -5.01
N GLU A 141 -8.65 7.80 -5.70
CA GLU A 141 -10.04 7.35 -5.85
C GLU A 141 -10.68 7.01 -4.50
N ALA A 142 -9.89 6.42 -3.62
CA ALA A 142 -10.23 6.14 -2.24
C ALA A 142 -8.94 6.10 -1.41
N GLU A 143 -9.03 6.53 -0.15
CA GLU A 143 -7.91 6.44 0.77
C GLU A 143 -8.40 6.05 2.16
N ALA A 144 -7.56 5.35 2.93
CA ALA A 144 -7.87 4.94 4.29
C ALA A 144 -6.61 4.92 5.17
N VAL A 145 -6.84 5.05 6.47
CA VAL A 145 -5.82 4.93 7.51
C VAL A 145 -6.28 3.88 8.51
N PHE A 146 -5.41 2.91 8.80
CA PHE A 146 -5.66 1.89 9.80
C PHE A 146 -4.61 1.98 10.90
N ILE A 147 -5.05 1.89 12.14
CA ILE A 147 -4.18 1.99 13.33
C ILE A 147 -3.91 0.58 13.84
N ASP A 148 -2.65 0.17 13.79
CA ASP A 148 -2.16 -1.13 14.29
C ASP A 148 -3.10 -2.31 13.95
N PRO A 149 -3.48 -2.52 12.67
CA PRO A 149 -4.62 -3.37 12.34
C PRO A 149 -4.43 -4.84 12.71
N MET A 150 -3.20 -5.33 12.77
CA MET A 150 -2.89 -6.68 13.22
C MET A 150 -2.43 -6.70 14.67
N THR A 151 -1.49 -5.82 15.04
CA THR A 151 -0.88 -5.80 16.36
C THR A 151 -1.86 -5.38 17.46
N LYS A 152 -2.84 -4.56 17.14
CA LYS A 152 -3.96 -4.18 18.04
C LYS A 152 -5.30 -4.43 17.36
N ARG A 153 -5.46 -5.64 16.85
CA ARG A 153 -6.65 -6.04 16.12
C ARG A 153 -7.93 -5.82 16.93
N SER A 154 -8.94 -5.28 16.26
CA SER A 154 -10.28 -5.10 16.81
C SER A 154 -11.34 -5.28 15.73
N ASP A 155 -12.58 -5.56 16.15
CA ASP A 155 -13.71 -5.66 15.22
C ASP A 155 -13.95 -4.32 14.49
N ALA A 156 -13.73 -3.21 15.17
CA ALA A 156 -13.86 -1.88 14.56
C ALA A 156 -12.84 -1.64 13.45
N THR A 157 -11.59 -2.04 13.67
CA THR A 157 -10.54 -1.95 12.66
C THR A 157 -10.82 -2.87 11.48
N ASP A 158 -11.21 -4.11 11.75
CA ASP A 158 -11.60 -5.07 10.70
C ASP A 158 -12.76 -4.53 9.86
N ALA A 159 -13.78 -3.94 10.51
CA ALA A 159 -14.90 -3.33 9.82
C ALA A 159 -14.48 -2.12 8.96
N ALA A 160 -13.53 -1.33 9.42
CA ALA A 160 -12.98 -0.21 8.63
C ALA A 160 -12.23 -0.69 7.39
N ILE A 161 -11.46 -1.76 7.50
CA ILE A 161 -10.76 -2.36 6.37
C ILE A 161 -11.78 -2.91 5.36
N ASP A 162 -12.79 -3.61 5.81
CA ASP A 162 -13.85 -4.15 4.96
C ASP A 162 -14.66 -3.03 4.27
N ALA A 163 -14.92 -1.93 4.97
CA ALA A 163 -15.59 -0.76 4.39
C ALA A 163 -14.77 -0.13 3.26
N PHE A 164 -13.46 0.00 3.44
CA PHE A 164 -12.57 0.47 2.39
C PHE A 164 -12.60 -0.48 1.17
N ALA A 165 -12.51 -1.77 1.40
CA ALA A 165 -12.58 -2.77 0.33
C ALA A 165 -13.89 -2.70 -0.46
N ARG A 166 -15.03 -2.54 0.23
CA ARG A 166 -16.34 -2.36 -0.42
C ARG A 166 -16.42 -1.08 -1.25
N THR A 167 -15.80 0.01 -0.78
CA THR A 167 -15.71 1.26 -1.56
C THR A 167 -15.02 1.03 -2.91
N LEU A 168 -14.01 0.16 -2.96
CA LEU A 168 -13.35 -0.21 -4.20
C LEU A 168 -14.27 -1.00 -5.15
N GLU A 169 -15.10 -1.89 -4.60
CA GLU A 169 -16.08 -2.65 -5.39
C GLU A 169 -17.17 -1.74 -5.99
N GLU A 170 -17.72 -0.80 -5.19
CA GLU A 170 -18.79 0.10 -5.61
C GLU A 170 -18.38 1.07 -6.72
N LYS A 171 -17.08 1.37 -6.79
CA LYS A 171 -16.50 2.23 -7.84
C LYS A 171 -15.98 1.43 -9.03
N GLY A 172 -16.27 0.14 -9.09
CA GLY A 172 -15.85 -0.78 -10.13
C GLY A 172 -16.59 -0.65 -11.45
#